data_869599c1b8546b82b26218d5e7fe7c75
#
_entry.id   869599c1b8546b82b26218d5e7fe7c75
#
_cell.length_a   1.000
_cell.length_b   1.000
_cell.length_c   1.000
_cell.angle_alpha   90.00
_cell.angle_beta   90.00
_cell.angle_gamma   90.00
#
_symmetry.space_group_name_H-M   'P 1'
#
loop_
_entity.id
_entity.type
_entity.pdbx_description
1 polymer ?
#
loop_
_entity_poly.entity_id
_entity_poly.type
_entity_poly.pdbx_seq_one_letter_code
_entity_poly.pdbx_strand_id
1 'polypeptide(L)'
;MGVGTKDRVYYHIKEYAIDYFKFMFLDMLSREAGKTLVEYKHKLDKIKLKRNNLESLLKLKYNFSMEIDDFNRYKRDDIWDKSKKRFADVYAYSDTVADFALKHFFISHKSFCDNAISESRKIDEDIDMVLAEFEEKKMILQNLADYKNTAYSLRLNVIMTILTAATLFFVIFPDKAKVIANVISTIWNYFIAKLYYY
;
A
#
# COMPACT_ATOMS: atom_id res chain seq x y z
N MET A 1 10.10 26.64 52.88
CA MET A 1 9.75 25.22 53.10
C MET A 1 10.05 24.47 51.84
N GLY A 2 11.12 23.71 51.81
CA GLY A 2 11.52 22.98 50.60
C GLY A 2 10.58 21.80 50.35
N VAL A 3 9.93 21.80 49.22
CA VAL A 3 9.33 20.57 48.67
C VAL A 3 10.46 19.54 48.66
N GLY A 4 10.30 18.48 49.44
CA GLY A 4 11.39 17.58 49.76
C GLY A 4 12.03 16.98 48.55
N THR A 5 13.33 16.82 48.57
CA THR A 5 14.14 16.15 47.54
C THR A 5 13.55 14.79 47.12
N LYS A 6 12.88 14.10 48.05
CA LYS A 6 12.19 12.82 47.82
C LYS A 6 11.01 12.94 46.87
N ASP A 7 10.21 14.01 46.93
CA ASP A 7 9.04 14.20 46.05
C ASP A 7 9.47 14.49 44.61
N ARG A 8 10.59 15.21 44.44
CA ARG A 8 11.16 15.44 43.10
C ARG A 8 11.71 14.16 42.47
N VAL A 9 12.44 13.36 43.25
CA VAL A 9 12.98 12.07 42.79
C VAL A 9 11.84 11.12 42.39
N TYR A 10 10.80 11.02 43.24
CA TYR A 10 9.64 10.19 42.95
C TYR A 10 8.90 10.64 41.67
N TYR A 11 8.75 11.95 41.48
CA TYR A 11 8.14 12.51 40.26
C TYR A 11 8.95 12.16 39.03
N HIS A 12 10.25 12.31 39.02
CA HIS A 12 11.12 11.96 37.91
C HIS A 12 11.13 10.47 37.62
N ILE A 13 11.11 9.60 38.61
CA ILE A 13 11.01 8.15 38.39
C ILE A 13 9.67 7.78 37.72
N LYS A 14 8.57 8.39 38.15
CA LYS A 14 7.24 8.15 37.59
C LYS A 14 7.15 8.58 36.13
N GLU A 15 7.59 9.78 35.80
CA GLU A 15 7.62 10.30 34.43
C GLU A 15 8.52 9.44 33.54
N TYR A 16 9.65 9.01 34.06
CA TYR A 16 10.59 8.12 33.42
C TYR A 16 9.96 6.75 33.10
N ALA A 17 9.27 6.15 34.03
CA ALA A 17 8.59 4.88 33.84
C ALA A 17 7.51 4.98 32.74
N ILE A 18 6.75 6.08 32.69
CA ILE A 18 5.74 6.33 31.67
C ILE A 18 6.40 6.40 30.29
N ASP A 19 7.49 7.14 30.15
CA ASP A 19 8.18 7.26 28.89
C ASP A 19 8.82 5.93 28.45
N TYR A 20 9.33 5.14 29.38
CA TYR A 20 9.83 3.78 29.09
C TYR A 20 8.75 2.87 28.50
N PHE A 21 7.57 2.85 29.08
CA PHE A 21 6.46 2.06 28.54
C PHE A 21 6.07 2.50 27.13
N LYS A 22 6.14 3.79 26.82
CA LYS A 22 5.89 4.28 25.47
C LYS A 22 6.90 3.73 24.46
N PHE A 23 8.20 3.71 24.82
CA PHE A 23 9.23 3.16 23.95
C PHE A 23 9.12 1.63 23.81
N MET A 24 8.77 0.92 24.86
CA MET A 24 8.45 -0.51 24.76
C MET A 24 7.29 -0.77 23.82
N PHE A 25 6.25 0.06 23.90
CA PHE A 25 5.09 -0.08 23.04
C PHE A 25 5.44 0.26 21.58
N LEU A 26 6.27 1.28 21.35
CA LEU A 26 6.79 1.58 20.01
C LEU A 26 7.59 0.41 19.43
N ASP A 27 8.50 -0.16 20.20
CA ASP A 27 9.30 -1.32 19.77
C ASP A 27 8.40 -2.50 19.41
N MET A 28 7.38 -2.77 20.23
CA MET A 28 6.40 -3.81 19.96
C MET A 28 5.63 -3.55 18.66
N LEU A 29 5.10 -2.34 18.45
CA LEU A 29 4.38 -1.97 17.24
C LEU A 29 5.29 -2.00 16.01
N SER A 30 6.55 -1.58 16.14
CA SER A 30 7.54 -1.64 15.04
C SER A 30 7.79 -3.09 14.60
N ARG A 31 7.93 -4.00 15.56
CA ARG A 31 8.11 -5.44 15.26
C ARG A 31 6.88 -6.05 14.58
N GLU A 32 5.68 -5.71 15.04
CA GLU A 32 4.46 -6.20 14.39
C GLU A 32 4.30 -5.61 12.98
N ALA A 33 4.52 -4.31 12.81
CA ALA A 33 4.52 -3.68 11.49
C ALA A 33 5.58 -4.29 10.56
N GLY A 34 6.77 -4.63 11.08
CA GLY A 34 7.82 -5.32 10.33
C GLY A 34 7.40 -6.70 9.83
N LYS A 35 6.69 -7.48 10.65
CA LYS A 35 6.12 -8.78 10.21
C LYS A 35 5.08 -8.60 9.12
N THR A 36 4.17 -7.64 9.30
CA THR A 36 3.15 -7.28 8.32
C THR A 36 3.79 -6.86 6.99
N LEU A 37 4.84 -6.03 7.02
CA LEU A 37 5.59 -5.62 5.82
C LEU A 37 6.12 -6.82 5.03
N VAL A 38 6.79 -7.76 5.70
CA VAL A 38 7.36 -8.95 5.05
C VAL A 38 6.26 -9.79 4.41
N GLU A 39 5.14 -10.00 5.12
CA GLU A 39 4.00 -10.76 4.62
C GLU A 39 3.37 -10.12 3.39
N TYR A 40 3.11 -8.81 3.46
CA TYR A 40 2.46 -8.10 2.36
C TYR A 40 3.37 -7.91 1.15
N LYS A 41 4.66 -7.70 1.34
CA LYS A 41 5.64 -7.72 0.25
C LYS A 41 5.62 -9.05 -0.50
N HIS A 42 5.61 -10.17 0.23
CA HIS A 42 5.49 -11.48 -0.38
C HIS A 42 4.15 -11.71 -1.12
N LYS A 43 3.02 -11.22 -0.56
CA LYS A 43 1.72 -11.26 -1.24
C LYS A 43 1.73 -10.38 -2.50
N LEU A 44 2.34 -9.22 -2.43
CA LEU A 44 2.45 -8.25 -3.53
C LEU A 44 3.27 -8.83 -4.69
N ASP A 45 4.38 -9.51 -4.39
CA ASP A 45 5.23 -10.16 -5.40
C ASP A 45 4.49 -11.28 -6.16
N LYS A 46 3.55 -11.96 -5.52
CA LYS A 46 2.73 -13.00 -6.14
C LYS A 46 1.65 -12.46 -7.07
N ILE A 47 1.32 -11.19 -7.00
CA ILE A 47 0.31 -10.59 -7.88
C ILE A 47 0.88 -10.47 -9.30
N LYS A 48 0.37 -11.30 -10.20
CA LYS A 48 0.73 -11.24 -11.61
C LYS A 48 0.12 -9.98 -12.25
N LEU A 49 0.87 -9.33 -13.14
CA LEU A 49 0.43 -8.15 -13.89
C LEU A 49 -0.61 -8.54 -14.98
N LYS A 50 -1.81 -8.90 -14.54
CA LYS A 50 -2.96 -9.22 -15.40
C LYS A 50 -4.12 -8.31 -15.01
N ARG A 51 -4.89 -7.83 -16.00
CA ARG A 51 -6.05 -6.94 -15.83
C ARG A 51 -6.97 -7.33 -14.66
N ASN A 52 -7.28 -8.62 -14.55
CA ASN A 52 -8.24 -9.12 -13.55
C ASN A 52 -7.70 -9.05 -12.11
N ASN A 53 -6.44 -8.69 -11.93
CA ASN A 53 -5.80 -8.64 -10.61
C ASN A 53 -5.81 -7.22 -9.98
N LEU A 54 -6.38 -6.23 -10.68
CA LEU A 54 -6.46 -4.86 -10.15
C LEU A 54 -7.28 -4.81 -8.85
N GLU A 55 -8.43 -5.46 -8.83
CA GLU A 55 -9.28 -5.53 -7.62
C GLU A 55 -8.57 -6.22 -6.46
N SER A 56 -7.91 -7.34 -6.75
CA SER A 56 -7.11 -8.08 -5.76
C SER A 56 -5.98 -7.22 -5.20
N LEU A 57 -5.32 -6.42 -6.04
CA LEU A 57 -4.26 -5.49 -5.62
C LEU A 57 -4.82 -4.39 -4.71
N LEU A 58 -5.95 -3.79 -5.07
CA LEU A 58 -6.60 -2.74 -4.27
C LEU A 58 -7.05 -3.26 -2.92
N LYS A 59 -7.64 -4.46 -2.88
CA LYS A 59 -8.01 -5.13 -1.63
C LYS A 59 -6.80 -5.42 -0.75
N LEU A 60 -5.70 -5.89 -1.36
CA LEU A 60 -4.45 -6.16 -0.64
C LEU A 60 -3.88 -4.88 -0.04
N LYS A 61 -3.85 -3.77 -0.81
CA LYS A 61 -3.42 -2.46 -0.33
C LYS A 61 -4.27 -1.96 0.84
N TYR A 62 -5.60 -2.06 0.73
CA TYR A 62 -6.52 -1.66 1.78
C TYR A 62 -6.25 -2.43 3.09
N ASN A 63 -6.14 -3.75 3.01
CA ASN A 63 -5.86 -4.58 4.17
C ASN A 63 -4.50 -4.22 4.80
N PHE A 64 -3.47 -4.02 3.98
CA PHE A 64 -2.16 -3.56 4.46
C PHE A 64 -2.27 -2.24 5.24
N SER A 65 -2.97 -1.24 4.67
CA SER A 65 -3.15 0.06 5.33
C SER A 65 -3.90 -0.06 6.66
N MET A 66 -4.85 -0.98 6.77
CA MET A 66 -5.58 -1.23 8.03
C MET A 66 -4.70 -1.89 9.08
N GLU A 67 -3.88 -2.86 8.69
CA GLU A 67 -3.00 -3.58 9.63
C GLU A 67 -1.84 -2.73 10.18
N ILE A 68 -1.36 -1.73 9.41
CA ILE A 68 -0.33 -0.80 9.88
C ILE A 68 -0.89 0.46 10.57
N ASP A 69 -2.23 0.60 10.65
CA ASP A 69 -2.86 1.83 11.12
C ASP A 69 -2.50 2.15 12.59
N ASP A 70 -2.43 1.14 13.45
CA ASP A 70 -2.05 1.33 14.85
C ASP A 70 -0.62 1.85 14.99
N PHE A 71 0.32 1.35 14.19
CA PHE A 71 1.69 1.87 14.12
C PHE A 71 1.71 3.32 13.65
N ASN A 72 0.98 3.63 12.57
CA ASN A 72 0.92 4.97 12.00
C ASN A 72 0.25 5.98 12.96
N ARG A 73 -0.80 5.59 13.67
CA ARG A 73 -1.46 6.43 14.68
C ARG A 73 -0.53 6.74 15.83
N TYR A 74 0.13 5.71 16.36
CA TYR A 74 1.01 5.87 17.50
C TYR A 74 2.24 6.74 17.15
N LYS A 75 2.74 6.66 15.92
CA LYS A 75 3.85 7.49 15.44
C LYS A 75 3.47 8.97 15.27
N ARG A 76 2.22 9.29 14.90
CA ARG A 76 1.75 10.68 14.69
C ARG A 76 1.66 11.50 15.97
N ASP A 77 1.61 10.85 17.12
CA ASP A 77 1.55 11.57 18.37
C ASP A 77 2.90 12.25 18.64
N ASP A 78 2.90 13.59 18.84
CA ASP A 78 4.05 14.44 19.21
C ASP A 78 4.77 14.01 20.52
N ILE A 79 4.37 12.89 21.06
CA ILE A 79 4.87 12.28 22.30
C ILE A 79 6.38 12.05 22.21
N TRP A 80 6.90 11.70 21.02
CA TRP A 80 8.30 11.32 20.79
C TRP A 80 9.28 12.46 20.99
N ASP A 81 8.97 13.65 20.48
CA ASP A 81 9.87 14.79 20.63
C ASP A 81 9.88 15.34 22.05
N LYS A 82 8.73 15.30 22.72
CA LYS A 82 8.62 15.65 24.13
C LYS A 82 9.37 14.65 25.03
N SER A 83 9.24 13.35 24.73
CA SER A 83 9.96 12.30 25.49
C SER A 83 11.46 12.39 25.27
N LYS A 84 11.95 12.61 24.03
CA LYS A 84 13.38 12.82 23.74
C LYS A 84 13.97 13.99 24.53
N LYS A 85 13.26 15.11 24.62
CA LYS A 85 13.73 16.28 25.36
C LYS A 85 13.83 15.98 26.87
N ARG A 86 12.80 15.33 27.44
CA ARG A 86 12.83 14.91 28.85
C ARG A 86 13.96 13.92 29.14
N PHE A 87 14.22 12.98 28.24
CA PHE A 87 15.34 12.04 28.37
C PHE A 87 16.67 12.77 28.36
N ALA A 88 16.87 13.75 27.46
CA ALA A 88 18.08 14.55 27.43
C ALA A 88 18.32 15.28 28.76
N ASP A 89 17.26 15.86 29.35
CA ASP A 89 17.31 16.54 30.63
C ASP A 89 17.64 15.57 31.81
N VAL A 90 17.07 14.36 31.80
CA VAL A 90 17.36 13.32 32.80
C VAL A 90 18.79 12.81 32.66
N TYR A 91 19.33 12.69 31.44
CA TYR A 91 20.72 12.29 31.23
C TYR A 91 21.72 13.36 31.68
N ALA A 92 21.44 14.62 31.41
CA ALA A 92 22.25 15.73 31.92
C ALA A 92 22.30 15.72 33.46
N TYR A 93 21.20 15.33 34.12
CA TYR A 93 21.14 15.16 35.58
C TYR A 93 21.90 13.92 36.03
N SER A 94 21.87 12.81 35.30
CA SER A 94 22.55 11.55 35.64
C SER A 94 24.08 11.67 35.67
N ASP A 95 24.65 12.58 34.88
CA ASP A 95 26.08 12.84 34.87
C ASP A 95 26.58 13.49 36.18
N THR A 96 25.66 14.06 36.96
CA THR A 96 25.93 14.63 38.29
C THR A 96 25.72 13.63 39.44
N VAL A 97 25.13 12.44 39.18
CA VAL A 97 24.87 11.40 40.20
C VAL A 97 26.06 10.48 40.28
N ALA A 98 26.68 10.46 41.48
CA ALA A 98 27.85 9.64 41.79
C ALA A 98 27.57 8.12 41.88
N ASP A 99 26.33 7.69 41.73
CA ASP A 99 25.92 6.29 41.85
C ASP A 99 26.13 5.53 40.53
N PHE A 100 27.12 4.65 40.52
CA PHE A 100 27.51 3.85 39.36
C PHE A 100 26.36 2.93 38.84
N ALA A 101 25.52 2.40 39.70
CA ALA A 101 24.42 1.54 39.34
C ALA A 101 23.31 2.31 38.61
N LEU A 102 22.98 3.52 39.04
CA LEU A 102 22.04 4.41 38.39
C LEU A 102 22.58 4.88 37.03
N LYS A 103 23.87 5.20 36.94
CA LYS A 103 24.52 5.59 35.68
C LYS A 103 24.46 4.48 34.61
N HIS A 104 24.74 3.24 35.01
CA HIS A 104 24.62 2.08 34.11
C HIS A 104 23.18 1.83 33.65
N PHE A 105 22.24 1.94 34.55
CA PHE A 105 20.82 1.80 34.25
C PHE A 105 20.39 2.85 33.20
N PHE A 106 20.75 4.10 33.38
CA PHE A 106 20.42 5.17 32.42
C PHE A 106 21.05 4.98 31.06
N ILE A 107 22.32 4.54 30.99
CA ILE A 107 23.02 4.30 29.72
C ILE A 107 22.35 3.17 28.92
N SER A 108 22.05 2.05 29.58
CA SER A 108 21.38 0.91 28.93
C SER A 108 20.00 1.30 28.40
N HIS A 109 19.31 2.13 29.15
CA HIS A 109 17.98 2.60 28.82
C HIS A 109 17.98 3.59 27.65
N LYS A 110 18.96 4.51 27.59
CA LYS A 110 19.15 5.40 26.45
C LYS A 110 19.36 4.60 25.17
N SER A 111 20.24 3.60 25.21
CA SER A 111 20.50 2.73 24.07
C SER A 111 19.23 2.03 23.59
N PHE A 112 18.38 1.56 24.51
CA PHE A 112 17.09 0.95 24.14
C PHE A 112 16.16 1.95 23.45
N CYS A 113 16.01 3.16 23.99
CA CYS A 113 15.14 4.19 23.40
C CYS A 113 15.63 4.64 22.02
N ASP A 114 16.94 4.85 21.86
CA ASP A 114 17.55 5.23 20.59
C ASP A 114 17.37 4.12 19.53
N ASN A 115 17.49 2.85 19.94
CA ASN A 115 17.23 1.70 19.08
C ASN A 115 15.75 1.63 18.67
N ALA A 116 14.81 1.78 19.61
CA ALA A 116 13.38 1.75 19.31
C ALA A 116 12.98 2.86 18.31
N ILE A 117 13.57 4.06 18.45
CA ILE A 117 13.35 5.16 17.51
C ILE A 117 13.95 4.84 16.14
N SER A 118 15.17 4.29 16.11
CA SER A 118 15.85 3.94 14.85
C SER A 118 15.09 2.87 14.10
N GLU A 119 14.65 1.81 14.78
CA GLU A 119 13.82 0.75 14.22
C GLU A 119 12.48 1.28 13.70
N SER A 120 11.80 2.13 14.46
CA SER A 120 10.55 2.75 14.04
C SER A 120 10.70 3.59 12.76
N ARG A 121 11.80 4.34 12.61
CA ARG A 121 12.08 5.10 11.39
C ARG A 121 12.31 4.19 10.19
N LYS A 122 13.09 3.13 10.38
CA LYS A 122 13.34 2.15 9.34
C LYS A 122 12.05 1.47 8.86
N ILE A 123 11.19 1.08 9.81
CA ILE A 123 9.87 0.50 9.47
C ILE A 123 9.02 1.50 8.68
N ASP A 124 9.08 2.78 9.01
CA ASP A 124 8.36 3.84 8.31
C ASP A 124 8.83 3.98 6.85
N GLU A 125 10.14 4.01 6.64
CA GLU A 125 10.74 4.04 5.30
C GLU A 125 10.35 2.79 4.49
N ASP A 126 10.35 1.62 5.12
CA ASP A 126 9.94 0.36 4.50
C ASP A 126 8.43 0.36 4.16
N ILE A 127 7.57 0.95 4.99
CA ILE A 127 6.13 1.15 4.70
C ILE A 127 5.96 2.02 3.46
N ASP A 128 6.66 3.15 3.39
CA ASP A 128 6.58 4.06 2.25
C ASP A 128 7.04 3.37 0.95
N MET A 129 8.10 2.55 1.01
CA MET A 129 8.55 1.76 -0.14
C MET A 129 7.49 0.76 -0.61
N VAL A 130 6.84 0.04 0.30
CA VAL A 130 5.78 -0.92 -0.05
C VAL A 130 4.55 -0.21 -0.62
N LEU A 131 4.17 0.95 -0.06
CA LEU A 131 3.08 1.76 -0.60
C LEU A 131 3.39 2.28 -2.01
N ALA A 132 4.62 2.71 -2.26
CA ALA A 132 5.07 3.12 -3.60
C ALA A 132 4.99 1.95 -4.60
N GLU A 133 5.38 0.75 -4.20
CA GLU A 133 5.27 -0.45 -5.04
C GLU A 133 3.81 -0.82 -5.36
N PHE A 134 2.88 -0.65 -4.40
CA PHE A 134 1.45 -0.80 -4.66
C PHE A 134 0.95 0.19 -5.73
N GLU A 135 1.35 1.45 -5.66
CA GLU A 135 0.95 2.46 -6.64
C GLU A 135 1.55 2.19 -8.02
N GLU A 136 2.81 1.77 -8.10
CA GLU A 136 3.45 1.39 -9.36
C GLU A 136 2.71 0.22 -10.02
N LYS A 137 2.47 -0.88 -9.30
CA LYS A 137 1.73 -2.04 -9.83
C LYS A 137 0.30 -1.67 -10.23
N LYS A 138 -0.37 -0.81 -9.48
CA LYS A 138 -1.70 -0.29 -9.81
C LYS A 138 -1.67 0.48 -11.14
N MET A 139 -0.72 1.38 -11.32
CA MET A 139 -0.57 2.15 -12.56
C MET A 139 -0.34 1.23 -13.77
N ILE A 140 0.51 0.22 -13.64
CA ILE A 140 0.74 -0.77 -14.71
C ILE A 140 -0.56 -1.52 -15.05
N LEU A 141 -1.31 -1.99 -14.04
CA LEU A 141 -2.56 -2.72 -14.25
C LEU A 141 -3.65 -1.84 -14.88
N GLN A 142 -3.74 -0.56 -14.49
CA GLN A 142 -4.64 0.42 -15.09
C GLN A 142 -4.26 0.66 -16.55
N ASN A 143 -3.00 0.90 -16.88
CA ASN A 143 -2.54 1.09 -18.24
C ASN A 143 -2.83 -0.13 -19.13
N LEU A 144 -2.67 -1.35 -18.61
CA LEU A 144 -3.03 -2.58 -19.32
C LEU A 144 -4.54 -2.68 -19.58
N ALA A 145 -5.37 -2.23 -18.65
CA ALA A 145 -6.81 -2.20 -18.81
C ALA A 145 -7.22 -1.17 -19.87
N ASP A 146 -6.64 0.01 -19.84
CA ASP A 146 -6.93 1.11 -20.77
C ASP A 146 -6.46 0.78 -22.19
N TYR A 147 -5.29 0.18 -22.34
CA TYR A 147 -4.82 -0.31 -23.65
C TYR A 147 -5.81 -1.30 -24.29
N LYS A 148 -6.31 -2.27 -23.52
CA LYS A 148 -7.30 -3.22 -24.02
C LYS A 148 -8.62 -2.54 -24.37
N ASN A 149 -9.11 -1.63 -23.53
CA ASN A 149 -10.35 -0.90 -23.78
C ASN A 149 -10.23 -0.06 -25.06
N THR A 150 -9.08 0.59 -25.27
CA THR A 150 -8.79 1.34 -26.50
C THR A 150 -8.75 0.42 -27.71
N ALA A 151 -8.12 -0.75 -27.61
CA ALA A 151 -8.09 -1.74 -28.69
C ALA A 151 -9.49 -2.27 -29.04
N TYR A 152 -10.35 -2.51 -28.03
CA TYR A 152 -11.75 -2.88 -28.27
C TYR A 152 -12.55 -1.75 -28.93
N SER A 153 -12.38 -0.52 -28.48
CA SER A 153 -13.03 0.66 -29.06
C SER A 153 -12.63 0.85 -30.52
N LEU A 154 -11.34 0.71 -30.84
CA LEU A 154 -10.87 0.78 -32.23
C LEU A 154 -11.50 -0.31 -33.12
N ARG A 155 -11.57 -1.58 -32.64
CA ARG A 155 -12.22 -2.67 -33.37
C ARG A 155 -13.71 -2.41 -33.58
N LEU A 156 -14.42 -1.93 -32.54
CA LEU A 156 -15.83 -1.53 -32.68
C LEU A 156 -16.01 -0.41 -33.69
N ASN A 157 -15.17 0.60 -33.69
CA ASN A 157 -15.23 1.70 -34.66
C ASN A 157 -15.00 1.22 -36.10
N VAL A 158 -14.04 0.32 -36.30
CA VAL A 158 -13.81 -0.30 -37.61
C VAL A 158 -15.04 -1.08 -38.09
N ILE A 159 -15.63 -1.92 -37.20
CA ILE A 159 -16.86 -2.66 -37.52
C ILE A 159 -18.00 -1.71 -37.85
N MET A 160 -18.22 -0.66 -37.04
CA MET A 160 -19.25 0.34 -37.27
C MET A 160 -19.03 1.08 -38.60
N THR A 161 -17.79 1.42 -38.94
CA THR A 161 -17.45 2.07 -40.20
C THR A 161 -17.78 1.15 -41.41
N ILE A 162 -17.44 -0.14 -41.31
CA ILE A 162 -17.75 -1.12 -42.33
C ILE A 162 -19.27 -1.28 -42.50
N LEU A 163 -20.01 -1.40 -41.38
CA LEU A 163 -21.45 -1.49 -41.38
C LEU A 163 -22.12 -0.26 -42.02
N THR A 164 -21.64 0.93 -41.64
CA THR A 164 -22.14 2.20 -42.18
C THR A 164 -21.88 2.29 -43.71
N ALA A 165 -20.67 1.93 -44.12
CA ALA A 165 -20.32 1.91 -45.57
C ALA A 165 -21.18 0.88 -46.32
N ALA A 166 -21.41 -0.31 -45.75
CA ALA A 166 -22.30 -1.30 -46.38
C ALA A 166 -23.74 -0.79 -46.47
N THR A 167 -24.24 -0.16 -45.39
CA THR A 167 -25.61 0.42 -45.40
C THR A 167 -25.76 1.50 -46.48
N LEU A 168 -24.78 2.42 -46.56
CA LEU A 168 -24.77 3.44 -47.62
C LEU A 168 -24.72 2.81 -49.00
N PHE A 169 -23.90 1.79 -49.21
CA PHE A 169 -23.84 1.07 -50.47
C PHE A 169 -25.20 0.44 -50.85
N PHE A 170 -25.90 -0.17 -49.92
CA PHE A 170 -27.22 -0.77 -50.12
C PHE A 170 -28.29 0.30 -50.43
N VAL A 171 -28.18 1.49 -49.85
CA VAL A 171 -29.09 2.59 -50.13
C VAL A 171 -28.86 3.19 -51.54
N ILE A 172 -27.60 3.38 -51.93
CA ILE A 172 -27.23 4.01 -53.20
C ILE A 172 -27.41 3.04 -54.38
N PHE A 173 -27.15 1.74 -54.17
CA PHE A 173 -27.19 0.73 -55.23
C PHE A 173 -28.13 -0.45 -54.91
N PRO A 174 -29.48 -0.22 -54.82
CA PRO A 174 -30.41 -1.23 -54.37
C PRO A 174 -30.46 -2.51 -55.25
N ASP A 175 -30.24 -2.37 -56.55
CA ASP A 175 -30.26 -3.51 -57.47
C ASP A 175 -29.01 -4.41 -57.30
N LYS A 176 -27.85 -3.81 -57.10
CA LYS A 176 -26.61 -4.52 -56.80
C LYS A 176 -26.65 -5.14 -55.39
N ALA A 177 -27.36 -4.52 -54.44
CA ALA A 177 -27.58 -5.02 -53.10
C ALA A 177 -28.33 -6.36 -53.09
N LYS A 178 -29.35 -6.54 -53.93
CA LYS A 178 -30.08 -7.80 -54.08
C LYS A 178 -29.17 -8.95 -54.53
N VAL A 179 -28.27 -8.66 -55.51
CA VAL A 179 -27.32 -9.67 -56.00
C VAL A 179 -26.36 -10.08 -54.89
N ILE A 180 -25.81 -9.12 -54.11
CA ILE A 180 -24.90 -9.38 -53.03
C ILE A 180 -25.60 -10.13 -51.90
N ALA A 181 -26.83 -9.75 -51.52
CA ALA A 181 -27.62 -10.45 -50.53
C ALA A 181 -27.87 -11.92 -50.89
N ASN A 182 -28.16 -12.20 -52.16
CA ASN A 182 -28.32 -13.57 -52.65
C ASN A 182 -27.01 -14.38 -52.54
N VAL A 183 -25.86 -13.76 -52.88
CA VAL A 183 -24.56 -14.42 -52.78
C VAL A 183 -24.21 -14.70 -51.32
N ILE A 184 -24.42 -13.73 -50.41
CA ILE A 184 -24.19 -13.92 -48.97
C ILE A 184 -25.10 -15.01 -48.42
N SER A 185 -26.38 -15.02 -48.77
CA SER A 185 -27.33 -16.05 -48.38
C SER A 185 -26.89 -17.45 -48.83
N THR A 186 -26.40 -17.57 -50.07
CA THR A 186 -25.88 -18.82 -50.63
C THR A 186 -24.66 -19.32 -49.88
N ILE A 187 -23.70 -18.42 -49.58
CA ILE A 187 -22.50 -18.72 -48.81
C ILE A 187 -22.89 -19.14 -47.38
N TRP A 188 -23.82 -18.41 -46.75
CA TRP A 188 -24.30 -18.70 -45.39
C TRP A 188 -24.97 -20.06 -45.30
N ASN A 189 -25.83 -20.38 -46.26
CA ASN A 189 -26.49 -21.69 -46.33
C ASN A 189 -25.49 -22.82 -46.54
N TYR A 190 -24.44 -22.58 -47.35
CA TYR A 190 -23.35 -23.53 -47.50
C TYR A 190 -22.56 -23.75 -46.21
N PHE A 191 -22.29 -22.70 -45.49
CA PHE A 191 -21.59 -22.78 -44.17
C PHE A 191 -22.44 -23.49 -43.12
N ILE A 192 -23.72 -23.18 -43.02
CA ILE A 192 -24.63 -23.84 -42.08
C ILE A 192 -24.77 -25.33 -42.48
N ALA A 193 -24.94 -25.65 -43.73
CA ALA A 193 -25.02 -27.06 -44.18
C ALA A 193 -23.74 -27.82 -43.78
N LYS A 194 -22.57 -27.20 -43.87
CA LYS A 194 -21.32 -27.83 -43.51
C LYS A 194 -21.14 -27.99 -42.00
N LEU A 195 -21.71 -27.09 -41.16
CA LEU A 195 -21.73 -27.20 -39.70
C LEU A 195 -22.65 -28.28 -39.18
N TYR A 196 -23.72 -28.59 -39.92
CA TYR A 196 -24.67 -29.64 -39.53
C TYR A 196 -24.26 -31.06 -40.01
N TYR A 197 -23.28 -31.17 -40.91
CA TYR A 197 -22.82 -32.46 -41.43
C TYR A 197 -21.49 -32.94 -40.82
N TYR A 198 -20.96 -32.18 -39.83
CA TYR A 198 -19.87 -32.59 -38.96
C TYR A 198 -20.27 -32.55 -37.48
#